data_f34234f76f17c36b5529466f7622deb4
#
_entry.id   f34234f76f17c36b5529466f7622deb4
#
_cell.length_a   1.000
_cell.length_b   1.000
_cell.length_c   1.000
_cell.angle_alpha   90.00
_cell.angle_beta   90.00
_cell.angle_gamma   90.00
#
_symmetry.space_group_name_H-M   'P 1'
#
loop_
_entity.id
_entity.type
_entity.pdbx_description
1 polymer ?
#
loop_
_entity_poly.entity_id
_entity_poly.type
_entity_poly.pdbx_seq_one_letter_code
_entity_poly.pdbx_strand_id
1 'polypeptide(L)'
;LLLIKSSKPGQILIKFLRVMSRIVFLSGLLAWIAILALSLYAYQLFQVIPAKEALGFPQVRSHAQTINITRSINSQQSNQGQWTHLKDVNRDLLYAIVLSEDSTFFNHKGVNYDALAIVITDNIKTREWHSGASTISQRTAKNLYLNNSQSFSRKLQEILITYRLEDTLTKNEILELFLNVVEFGPELYGIANACTYYFNKSPADINAAEGAYLALLMHSPRKYHYTLFQNNNGSPALMKKHQRILREMQFKGLINISQYNHYKEWRYEKPQ
;
A
#
# COMPACT_ATOMS: atom_id res chain seq x y z
N LEU A 1 26.66 -48.36 -58.64
CA LEU A 1 25.47 -49.04 -58.10
C LEU A 1 25.31 -48.65 -56.63
N LEU A 2 24.45 -47.63 -56.36
CA LEU A 2 24.09 -47.20 -55.03
C LEU A 2 23.06 -48.17 -54.49
N LEU A 3 23.47 -49.00 -53.52
CA LEU A 3 22.55 -49.87 -52.75
C LEU A 3 21.71 -49.00 -51.81
N ILE A 4 20.51 -48.63 -52.22
CA ILE A 4 19.48 -48.10 -51.36
C ILE A 4 19.05 -49.24 -50.46
N LYS A 5 19.49 -49.28 -49.21
CA LYS A 5 19.10 -50.23 -48.20
C LYS A 5 17.65 -49.93 -47.80
N SER A 6 16.70 -50.64 -48.40
CA SER A 6 15.26 -50.54 -48.10
C SER A 6 15.03 -50.89 -46.65
N SER A 7 14.72 -49.87 -45.83
CA SER A 7 14.31 -50.07 -44.44
C SER A 7 12.91 -50.73 -44.43
N LYS A 8 12.80 -51.93 -43.83
CA LYS A 8 11.51 -52.61 -43.72
C LYS A 8 10.49 -51.70 -42.99
N PRO A 9 9.23 -51.57 -43.48
CA PRO A 9 8.20 -50.66 -42.92
C PRO A 9 8.04 -50.78 -41.40
N GLY A 10 8.19 -51.95 -40.82
CA GLY A 10 8.10 -52.19 -39.38
C GLY A 10 9.21 -51.52 -38.56
N GLN A 11 10.43 -51.36 -39.12
CA GLN A 11 11.54 -50.68 -38.40
C GLN A 11 11.32 -49.16 -38.34
N ILE A 12 10.70 -48.58 -39.36
CA ILE A 12 10.35 -47.17 -39.40
C ILE A 12 9.26 -46.89 -38.35
N LEU A 13 8.24 -47.68 -38.26
CA LEU A 13 7.16 -47.59 -37.29
C LEU A 13 7.67 -47.69 -35.83
N ILE A 14 8.55 -48.67 -35.56
CA ILE A 14 9.16 -48.84 -34.23
C ILE A 14 10.00 -47.61 -33.84
N LYS A 15 10.79 -47.05 -34.77
CA LYS A 15 11.55 -45.82 -34.51
C LYS A 15 10.61 -44.63 -34.24
N PHE A 16 9.58 -44.46 -35.02
CA PHE A 16 8.57 -43.40 -34.80
C PHE A 16 7.89 -43.54 -33.45
N LEU A 17 7.42 -44.70 -33.05
CA LEU A 17 6.82 -44.95 -31.75
C LEU A 17 7.77 -44.67 -30.58
N ARG A 18 9.06 -45.04 -30.72
CA ARG A 18 10.08 -44.68 -29.69
C ARG A 18 10.33 -43.18 -29.59
N VAL A 19 10.32 -42.46 -30.68
CA VAL A 19 10.46 -41.01 -30.68
C VAL A 19 9.23 -40.37 -30.03
N MET A 20 8.05 -40.78 -30.43
CA MET A 20 6.80 -40.29 -29.84
C MET A 20 6.70 -40.59 -28.34
N SER A 21 7.07 -41.77 -27.87
CA SER A 21 7.08 -42.10 -26.44
C SER A 21 8.06 -41.25 -25.65
N ARG A 22 9.24 -40.95 -26.23
CA ARG A 22 10.22 -40.02 -25.61
C ARG A 22 9.69 -38.60 -25.51
N ILE A 23 9.04 -38.10 -26.57
CA ILE A 23 8.41 -36.78 -26.58
C ILE A 23 7.35 -36.69 -25.48
N VAL A 24 6.44 -37.67 -25.39
CA VAL A 24 5.41 -37.73 -24.36
C VAL A 24 6.01 -37.82 -22.94
N PHE A 25 7.04 -38.63 -22.77
CA PHE A 25 7.76 -38.73 -21.48
C PHE A 25 8.42 -37.43 -21.09
N LEU A 26 9.15 -36.77 -22.00
CA LEU A 26 9.83 -35.50 -21.74
C LEU A 26 8.82 -34.38 -21.48
N SER A 27 7.72 -34.30 -22.21
CA SER A 27 6.67 -33.32 -21.96
C SER A 27 6.01 -33.52 -20.59
N GLY A 28 5.77 -34.78 -20.21
CA GLY A 28 5.29 -35.12 -18.86
C GLY A 28 6.26 -34.73 -17.76
N LEU A 29 7.55 -35.00 -17.94
CA LEU A 29 8.61 -34.60 -16.99
C LEU A 29 8.67 -33.08 -16.84
N LEU A 30 8.65 -32.35 -17.96
CA LEU A 30 8.63 -30.87 -17.92
C LEU A 30 7.39 -30.33 -17.20
N ALA A 31 6.22 -30.93 -17.41
CA ALA A 31 5.00 -30.56 -16.71
C ALA A 31 5.13 -30.77 -15.18
N TRP A 32 5.70 -31.89 -14.74
CA TRP A 32 5.94 -32.15 -13.33
C TRP A 32 6.95 -31.19 -12.71
N ILE A 33 8.03 -30.85 -13.42
CA ILE A 33 9.01 -29.83 -12.97
C ILE A 33 8.33 -28.48 -12.82
N ALA A 34 7.49 -28.09 -13.78
CA ALA A 34 6.75 -26.82 -13.71
C ALA A 34 5.77 -26.80 -12.53
N ILE A 35 5.04 -27.89 -12.25
CA ILE A 35 4.14 -28.03 -11.10
C ILE A 35 4.93 -27.92 -9.80
N LEU A 36 6.06 -28.60 -9.69
CA LEU A 36 6.91 -28.53 -8.50
C LEU A 36 7.46 -27.12 -8.26
N ALA A 37 7.94 -26.46 -9.32
CA ALA A 37 8.44 -25.08 -9.24
C ALA A 37 7.32 -24.11 -8.81
N LEU A 38 6.12 -24.27 -9.37
CA LEU A 38 4.96 -23.46 -9.00
C LEU A 38 4.54 -23.72 -7.54
N SER A 39 4.57 -24.96 -7.08
CA SER A 39 4.24 -25.33 -5.70
C SER A 39 5.26 -24.76 -4.71
N LEU A 40 6.55 -24.80 -5.03
CA LEU A 40 7.61 -24.19 -4.22
C LEU A 40 7.46 -22.66 -4.18
N TYR A 41 7.15 -22.04 -5.30
CA TYR A 41 6.89 -20.61 -5.38
C TYR A 41 5.66 -20.21 -4.55
N ALA A 42 4.57 -20.95 -4.67
CA ALA A 42 3.37 -20.75 -3.85
C ALA A 42 3.70 -20.91 -2.35
N TYR A 43 4.44 -21.93 -1.97
CA TYR A 43 4.90 -22.12 -0.59
C TYR A 43 5.69 -20.92 -0.06
N GLN A 44 6.65 -20.39 -0.83
CA GLN A 44 7.40 -19.19 -0.46
C GLN A 44 6.50 -17.95 -0.30
N LEU A 45 5.50 -17.77 -1.18
CA LEU A 45 4.52 -16.69 -1.05
C LEU A 45 3.75 -16.77 0.27
N PHE A 46 3.33 -17.97 0.66
CA PHE A 46 2.53 -18.18 1.87
C PHE A 46 3.32 -18.06 3.18
N GLN A 47 4.63 -18.26 3.17
CA GLN A 47 5.49 -18.17 4.36
C GLN A 47 5.50 -16.77 5.02
N VAL A 48 5.29 -15.72 4.23
CA VAL A 48 5.28 -14.33 4.71
C VAL A 48 3.92 -13.93 5.30
N ILE A 49 2.86 -14.73 5.01
CA ILE A 49 1.52 -14.38 5.43
C ILE A 49 1.32 -14.77 6.90
N PRO A 50 1.04 -13.80 7.81
CA PRO A 50 0.88 -14.09 9.23
C PRO A 50 -0.24 -15.12 9.47
N ALA A 51 -0.08 -15.96 10.44
CA ALA A 51 -1.13 -16.86 10.91
C ALA A 51 -2.31 -16.05 11.48
N LYS A 52 -3.53 -16.57 11.38
CA LYS A 52 -4.74 -15.84 11.80
C LYS A 52 -4.70 -15.46 13.28
N GLU A 53 -4.13 -16.32 14.10
CA GLU A 53 -3.96 -16.13 15.55
C GLU A 53 -3.04 -14.96 15.91
N ALA A 54 -2.12 -14.61 15.02
CA ALA A 54 -1.22 -13.47 15.17
C ALA A 54 -1.82 -12.14 14.70
N LEU A 55 -3.03 -12.15 14.13
CA LEU A 55 -3.69 -10.99 13.54
C LEU A 55 -4.76 -10.34 14.44
N GLY A 56 -4.93 -10.78 15.68
CA GLY A 56 -5.73 -10.04 16.66
C GLY A 56 -5.16 -8.63 16.89
N PHE A 57 -6.01 -7.65 17.15
CA PHE A 57 -5.57 -6.25 17.27
C PHE A 57 -4.44 -6.04 18.29
N PRO A 58 -4.45 -6.64 19.49
CA PRO A 58 -3.34 -6.49 20.44
C PRO A 58 -2.00 -7.01 19.89
N GLN A 59 -2.02 -8.14 19.18
CA GLN A 59 -0.82 -8.76 18.60
C GLN A 59 -0.26 -7.90 17.47
N VAL A 60 -1.12 -7.46 16.54
CA VAL A 60 -0.70 -6.59 15.42
C VAL A 60 -0.22 -5.24 15.91
N ARG A 61 -0.85 -4.67 16.95
CA ARG A 61 -0.41 -3.44 17.60
C ARG A 61 0.97 -3.61 18.24
N SER A 62 1.19 -4.69 18.98
CA SER A 62 2.52 -4.99 19.57
C SER A 62 3.58 -5.12 18.48
N HIS A 63 3.28 -5.81 17.39
CA HIS A 63 4.17 -5.92 16.23
C HIS A 63 4.48 -4.54 15.61
N ALA A 64 3.47 -3.71 15.41
CA ALA A 64 3.62 -2.34 14.90
C ALA A 64 4.51 -1.47 15.81
N GLN A 65 4.33 -1.57 17.12
CA GLN A 65 5.16 -0.86 18.09
C GLN A 65 6.62 -1.31 18.01
N THR A 66 6.88 -2.62 17.89
CA THR A 66 8.24 -3.17 17.70
C THR A 66 8.90 -2.64 16.44
N ILE A 67 8.15 -2.56 15.31
CA ILE A 67 8.64 -1.98 14.06
C ILE A 67 9.01 -0.50 14.27
N ASN A 68 8.17 0.27 14.94
CA ASN A 68 8.42 1.70 15.17
C ASN A 68 9.62 1.93 16.09
N ILE A 69 9.80 1.11 17.12
CA ILE A 69 10.99 1.16 17.98
C ILE A 69 12.25 0.86 17.15
N THR A 70 12.23 -0.17 16.32
CA THR A 70 13.37 -0.52 15.45
C THR A 70 13.70 0.62 14.47
N ARG A 71 12.68 1.26 13.88
CA ARG A 71 12.85 2.42 13.00
C ARG A 71 13.45 3.62 13.76
N SER A 72 12.99 3.87 14.98
CA SER A 72 13.49 4.93 15.86
C SER A 72 14.98 4.76 16.19
N ILE A 73 15.40 3.55 16.53
CA ILE A 73 16.81 3.23 16.81
C ILE A 73 17.68 3.50 15.57
N ASN A 74 17.21 3.09 14.40
CA ASN A 74 17.94 3.24 13.14
C ASN A 74 18.04 4.70 12.67
N SER A 75 17.03 5.52 12.94
CA SER A 75 16.95 6.93 12.50
C SER A 75 17.51 7.93 13.50
N GLN A 76 17.89 7.51 14.71
CA GLN A 76 18.31 8.38 15.83
C GLN A 76 17.28 9.44 16.23
N GLN A 77 16.00 9.23 15.92
CA GLN A 77 14.91 10.13 16.28
C GLN A 77 14.24 9.67 17.59
N SER A 78 14.30 10.51 18.63
CA SER A 78 13.95 10.15 20.00
C SER A 78 12.47 9.89 20.29
N ASN A 79 11.54 10.23 19.37
CA ASN A 79 10.09 10.26 19.68
C ASN A 79 9.24 9.22 18.92
N GLN A 80 9.81 8.24 18.23
CA GLN A 80 9.06 7.34 17.33
C GLN A 80 8.38 6.14 18.00
N GLY A 81 8.23 6.13 19.32
CA GLY A 81 7.60 5.01 20.03
C GLY A 81 6.19 5.27 20.54
N GLN A 82 5.68 6.50 20.48
CA GLN A 82 4.40 6.83 21.07
C GLN A 82 3.24 6.38 20.19
N TRP A 83 2.42 5.47 20.71
CA TRP A 83 1.19 5.01 20.07
C TRP A 83 0.09 6.05 20.18
N THR A 84 -0.55 6.35 19.07
CA THR A 84 -1.70 7.26 19.01
C THR A 84 -2.96 6.44 18.85
N HIS A 85 -3.88 6.53 19.81
CA HIS A 85 -5.20 5.91 19.67
C HIS A 85 -6.09 6.73 18.73
N LEU A 86 -6.95 6.06 17.97
CA LEU A 86 -7.83 6.70 17.01
C LEU A 86 -8.73 7.79 17.66
N LYS A 87 -9.17 7.56 18.90
CA LYS A 87 -9.98 8.50 19.70
C LYS A 87 -9.25 9.80 20.05
N ASP A 88 -7.92 9.79 20.04
CA ASP A 88 -7.06 10.93 20.39
C ASP A 88 -6.64 11.74 19.15
N VAL A 89 -7.16 11.39 17.98
CA VAL A 89 -6.91 12.08 16.72
C VAL A 89 -8.11 12.94 16.34
N ASN A 90 -7.86 14.20 15.96
CA ASN A 90 -8.91 15.10 15.49
C ASN A 90 -9.66 14.49 14.30
N ARG A 91 -10.98 14.60 14.31
CA ARG A 91 -11.86 14.09 13.27
C ARG A 91 -11.53 14.65 11.88
N ASP A 92 -11.22 15.94 11.80
CA ASP A 92 -10.89 16.61 10.53
C ASP A 92 -9.62 16.04 9.94
N LEU A 93 -8.60 15.78 10.76
CA LEU A 93 -7.35 15.13 10.35
C LEU A 93 -7.61 13.71 9.83
N LEU A 94 -8.41 12.92 10.56
CA LEU A 94 -8.77 11.55 10.13
C LEU A 94 -9.44 11.55 8.76
N TYR A 95 -10.44 12.38 8.58
CA TYR A 95 -11.18 12.43 7.31
C TYR A 95 -10.36 13.02 6.17
N ALA A 96 -9.50 13.99 6.42
CA ALA A 96 -8.59 14.50 5.39
C ALA A 96 -7.69 13.38 4.85
N ILE A 97 -7.14 12.53 5.74
CA ILE A 97 -6.32 11.38 5.36
C ILE A 97 -7.16 10.33 4.62
N VAL A 98 -8.30 9.93 5.16
CA VAL A 98 -9.17 8.91 4.53
C VAL A 98 -9.63 9.36 3.15
N LEU A 99 -10.08 10.61 2.98
CA LEU A 99 -10.52 11.12 1.69
C LEU A 99 -9.39 11.22 0.66
N SER A 100 -8.17 11.50 1.11
CA SER A 100 -7.00 11.60 0.24
C SER A 100 -6.50 10.24 -0.23
N GLU A 101 -6.47 9.25 0.66
CA GLU A 101 -5.85 7.94 0.43
C GLU A 101 -6.84 6.89 -0.07
N ASP A 102 -8.08 6.92 0.44
CA ASP A 102 -9.06 5.88 0.19
C ASP A 102 -10.47 6.37 0.57
N SER A 103 -11.07 7.21 -0.25
CA SER A 103 -12.36 7.88 0.04
C SER A 103 -13.53 6.93 0.31
N THR A 104 -13.41 5.67 -0.07
CA THR A 104 -14.40 4.60 0.12
C THR A 104 -13.95 3.54 1.13
N PHE A 105 -12.94 3.84 1.95
CA PHE A 105 -12.32 2.92 2.91
C PHE A 105 -13.32 2.11 3.74
N PHE A 106 -14.36 2.75 4.23
CA PHE A 106 -15.38 2.11 5.06
C PHE A 106 -16.37 1.24 4.28
N ASN A 107 -16.36 1.28 2.93
CA ASN A 107 -17.36 0.65 2.08
C ASN A 107 -16.86 -0.62 1.36
N HIS A 108 -15.55 -0.90 1.38
CA HIS A 108 -14.99 -2.09 0.74
C HIS A 108 -14.24 -2.98 1.75
N LYS A 109 -13.95 -4.23 1.37
CA LYS A 109 -13.22 -5.22 2.17
C LYS A 109 -11.77 -5.36 1.70
N GLY A 110 -10.97 -4.35 1.96
CA GLY A 110 -9.52 -4.36 1.76
C GLY A 110 -9.05 -3.92 0.39
N VAL A 111 -9.65 -4.39 -0.69
CA VAL A 111 -9.32 -3.99 -2.06
C VAL A 111 -10.49 -3.21 -2.66
N ASN A 112 -10.19 -2.05 -3.23
CA ASN A 112 -11.17 -1.26 -3.96
C ASN A 112 -11.13 -1.63 -5.45
N TYR A 113 -11.99 -2.57 -5.85
CA TYR A 113 -12.03 -3.07 -7.22
C TYR A 113 -12.52 -2.03 -8.22
N ASP A 114 -13.41 -1.12 -7.82
CA ASP A 114 -13.92 -0.06 -8.70
C ASP A 114 -12.79 0.94 -9.03
N ALA A 115 -12.05 1.39 -8.02
CA ALA A 115 -10.90 2.25 -8.23
C ALA A 115 -9.81 1.55 -9.06
N LEU A 116 -9.58 0.26 -8.83
CA LEU A 116 -8.62 -0.54 -9.61
C LEU A 116 -9.04 -0.63 -11.09
N ALA A 117 -10.32 -0.88 -11.37
CA ALA A 117 -10.86 -0.94 -12.73
C ALA A 117 -10.70 0.40 -13.47
N ILE A 118 -10.97 1.52 -12.78
CA ILE A 118 -10.77 2.87 -13.34
C ILE A 118 -9.30 3.07 -13.71
N VAL A 119 -8.36 2.81 -12.79
CA VAL A 119 -6.91 3.00 -13.03
C VAL A 119 -6.42 2.11 -14.17
N ILE A 120 -6.84 0.85 -14.23
CA ILE A 120 -6.47 -0.05 -15.34
C ILE A 120 -7.01 0.50 -16.68
N THR A 121 -8.26 0.94 -16.70
CA THR A 121 -8.88 1.50 -17.91
C THR A 121 -8.16 2.75 -18.40
N ASP A 122 -7.80 3.65 -17.47
CA ASP A 122 -7.08 4.88 -17.80
C ASP A 122 -5.65 4.58 -18.29
N ASN A 123 -4.94 3.66 -17.65
CA ASN A 123 -3.60 3.23 -18.08
C ASN A 123 -3.61 2.64 -19.50
N ILE A 124 -4.65 1.85 -19.84
CA ILE A 124 -4.81 1.30 -21.20
C ILE A 124 -5.08 2.42 -22.21
N LYS A 125 -5.95 3.40 -21.87
CA LYS A 125 -6.32 4.49 -22.76
C LYS A 125 -5.18 5.49 -22.99
N THR A 126 -4.49 5.88 -21.93
CA THR A 126 -3.41 6.89 -21.97
C THR A 126 -2.08 6.30 -22.40
N ARG A 127 -1.90 4.96 -22.32
CA ARG A 127 -0.63 4.25 -22.45
C ARG A 127 0.43 4.71 -21.43
N GLU A 128 -0.02 5.32 -20.35
CA GLU A 128 0.82 5.76 -19.23
C GLU A 128 0.49 4.94 -17.99
N TRP A 129 1.52 4.58 -17.23
CA TRP A 129 1.34 3.81 -16.01
C TRP A 129 1.05 4.73 -14.82
N HIS A 130 -0.22 4.93 -14.51
CA HIS A 130 -0.64 5.63 -13.30
C HIS A 130 -0.81 4.64 -12.14
N SER A 131 -0.15 4.92 -11.02
CA SER A 131 -0.34 4.20 -9.76
C SER A 131 -1.29 5.01 -8.87
N GLY A 132 -2.21 4.37 -8.15
CA GLY A 132 -3.10 5.13 -7.24
C GLY A 132 -4.29 4.35 -6.69
N ALA A 133 -4.40 3.06 -6.96
CA ALA A 133 -5.53 2.24 -6.51
C ALA A 133 -5.24 1.42 -5.23
N SER A 134 -4.16 1.69 -4.49
CA SER A 134 -3.87 0.99 -3.23
C SER A 134 -4.66 1.60 -2.09
N THR A 135 -5.38 0.77 -1.34
CA THR A 135 -6.23 1.15 -0.20
C THR A 135 -5.43 1.38 1.08
N ILE A 136 -6.06 1.96 2.10
CA ILE A 136 -5.50 2.08 3.46
C ILE A 136 -5.14 0.70 4.01
N SER A 137 -6.00 -0.31 3.85
CA SER A 137 -5.73 -1.68 4.32
C SER A 137 -4.52 -2.31 3.63
N GLN A 138 -4.37 -2.12 2.32
CA GLN A 138 -3.20 -2.59 1.57
C GLN A 138 -1.91 -1.91 2.02
N ARG A 139 -1.95 -0.60 2.27
CA ARG A 139 -0.80 0.15 2.79
C ARG A 139 -0.43 -0.29 4.21
N THR A 140 -1.43 -0.59 5.06
CA THR A 140 -1.21 -1.14 6.40
C THR A 140 -0.52 -2.49 6.32
N ALA A 141 -1.04 -3.42 5.51
CA ALA A 141 -0.44 -4.73 5.27
C ALA A 141 1.02 -4.62 4.81
N LYS A 142 1.28 -3.73 3.82
CA LYS A 142 2.62 -3.47 3.32
C LYS A 142 3.56 -2.96 4.42
N ASN A 143 3.15 -1.94 5.18
CA ASN A 143 4.01 -1.30 6.18
C ASN A 143 4.34 -2.20 7.37
N LEU A 144 3.46 -3.15 7.69
CA LEU A 144 3.62 -4.08 8.80
C LEU A 144 4.43 -5.33 8.44
N TYR A 145 4.25 -5.89 7.24
CA TYR A 145 4.70 -7.24 6.95
C TYR A 145 5.60 -7.37 5.71
N LEU A 146 5.74 -6.32 4.91
CA LEU A 146 6.44 -6.42 3.63
C LEU A 146 7.56 -5.39 3.50
N ASN A 147 8.51 -5.70 2.63
CA ASN A 147 9.57 -4.78 2.26
C ASN A 147 9.13 -3.82 1.13
N ASN A 148 10.00 -2.86 0.78
CA ASN A 148 9.74 -1.86 -0.27
C ASN A 148 10.04 -2.34 -1.69
N SER A 149 10.29 -3.64 -1.93
CA SER A 149 10.53 -4.16 -3.27
C SER A 149 9.31 -3.95 -4.18
N GLN A 150 9.56 -3.68 -5.46
CA GLN A 150 8.50 -3.55 -6.47
C GLN A 150 8.43 -4.85 -7.28
N SER A 151 7.81 -5.90 -6.72
CA SER A 151 7.63 -7.18 -7.39
C SER A 151 6.17 -7.60 -7.40
N PHE A 152 5.79 -8.38 -8.40
CA PHE A 152 4.44 -8.96 -8.48
C PHE A 152 4.13 -9.87 -7.28
N SER A 153 5.11 -10.69 -6.86
CA SER A 153 4.98 -11.56 -5.69
C SER A 153 4.68 -10.77 -4.41
N ARG A 154 5.41 -9.69 -4.18
CA ARG A 154 5.15 -8.80 -3.04
C ARG A 154 3.75 -8.20 -3.09
N LYS A 155 3.27 -7.79 -4.30
CA LYS A 155 1.90 -7.25 -4.43
C LYS A 155 0.84 -8.31 -4.18
N LEU A 156 1.08 -9.54 -4.57
CA LEU A 156 0.19 -10.67 -4.26
C LEU A 156 0.15 -10.95 -2.74
N GLN A 157 1.32 -10.97 -2.07
CA GLN A 157 1.40 -11.10 -0.62
C GLN A 157 0.65 -9.95 0.09
N GLU A 158 0.79 -8.71 -0.37
CA GLU A 158 0.08 -7.54 0.16
C GLU A 158 -1.44 -7.76 0.11
N ILE A 159 -1.98 -8.22 -1.02
CA ILE A 159 -3.41 -8.50 -1.18
C ILE A 159 -3.87 -9.61 -0.21
N LEU A 160 -3.12 -10.71 -0.11
CA LEU A 160 -3.47 -11.83 0.76
C LEU A 160 -3.45 -11.44 2.25
N ILE A 161 -2.44 -10.67 2.67
CA ILE A 161 -2.36 -10.15 4.04
C ILE A 161 -3.51 -9.16 4.29
N THR A 162 -3.83 -8.31 3.31
CA THR A 162 -4.93 -7.35 3.39
C THR A 162 -6.26 -8.05 3.68
N TYR A 163 -6.59 -9.12 2.97
CA TYR A 163 -7.81 -9.88 3.23
C TYR A 163 -7.83 -10.47 4.64
N ARG A 164 -6.70 -11.01 5.11
CA ARG A 164 -6.62 -11.54 6.48
C ARG A 164 -6.79 -10.47 7.55
N LEU A 165 -6.22 -9.27 7.35
CA LEU A 165 -6.42 -8.14 8.25
C LEU A 165 -7.90 -7.72 8.29
N GLU A 166 -8.55 -7.60 7.15
CA GLU A 166 -9.98 -7.22 7.04
C GLU A 166 -10.94 -8.28 7.60
N ASP A 167 -10.54 -9.56 7.55
CA ASP A 167 -11.32 -10.65 8.16
C ASP A 167 -11.18 -10.68 9.70
N THR A 168 -10.15 -10.06 10.25
CA THR A 168 -9.81 -10.17 11.68
C THR A 168 -10.02 -8.87 12.43
N LEU A 169 -9.78 -7.73 11.78
CA LEU A 169 -9.80 -6.41 12.38
C LEU A 169 -10.98 -5.56 11.87
N THR A 170 -11.45 -4.68 12.72
CA THR A 170 -12.40 -3.63 12.31
C THR A 170 -11.71 -2.55 11.49
N LYS A 171 -12.47 -1.79 10.70
CA LYS A 171 -11.96 -0.64 9.96
C LYS A 171 -11.26 0.40 10.85
N ASN A 172 -11.77 0.64 12.04
CA ASN A 172 -11.17 1.57 12.98
C ASN A 172 -9.81 1.07 13.49
N GLU A 173 -9.68 -0.22 13.77
CA GLU A 173 -8.41 -0.83 14.17
C GLU A 173 -7.39 -0.78 13.03
N ILE A 174 -7.79 -1.05 11.79
CA ILE A 174 -6.93 -0.93 10.61
C ILE A 174 -6.47 0.53 10.41
N LEU A 175 -7.37 1.49 10.57
CA LEU A 175 -7.03 2.92 10.46
C LEU A 175 -6.09 3.37 11.58
N GLU A 176 -6.30 2.91 12.82
CA GLU A 176 -5.39 3.18 13.94
C GLU A 176 -3.99 2.65 13.66
N LEU A 177 -3.88 1.39 13.21
CA LEU A 177 -2.61 0.80 12.79
C LEU A 177 -1.94 1.62 11.67
N PHE A 178 -2.69 1.93 10.62
CA PHE A 178 -2.20 2.71 9.49
C PHE A 178 -1.56 4.03 9.91
N LEU A 179 -2.28 4.82 10.71
CA LEU A 179 -1.81 6.13 11.18
C LEU A 179 -0.53 6.04 12.01
N ASN A 180 -0.33 4.92 12.70
CA ASN A 180 0.85 4.72 13.53
C ASN A 180 2.09 4.19 12.76
N VAL A 181 1.90 3.53 11.60
CA VAL A 181 3.03 2.89 10.89
C VAL A 181 3.41 3.54 9.57
N VAL A 182 2.58 4.45 9.05
CA VAL A 182 2.82 5.10 7.77
C VAL A 182 3.92 6.16 7.85
N GLU A 183 4.69 6.30 6.77
CA GLU A 183 5.74 7.31 6.62
C GLU A 183 5.12 8.66 6.20
N PHE A 184 5.45 9.74 6.90
CA PHE A 184 5.06 11.12 6.61
C PHE A 184 6.22 11.99 6.12
N GLY A 185 7.43 11.49 6.14
CA GLY A 185 8.64 12.20 5.71
C GLY A 185 9.84 11.27 5.78
N PRO A 186 11.04 11.72 5.39
CA PRO A 186 12.24 10.90 5.49
C PRO A 186 12.43 10.36 6.91
N GLU A 187 12.31 9.05 7.08
CA GLU A 187 12.42 8.34 8.36
C GLU A 187 11.42 8.81 9.45
N LEU A 188 10.37 9.55 9.09
CA LEU A 188 9.35 10.08 9.98
C LEU A 188 8.08 9.22 9.89
N TYR A 189 7.86 8.39 10.89
CA TYR A 189 6.74 7.44 10.94
C TYR A 189 5.74 7.79 12.04
N GLY A 190 4.45 7.59 11.75
CA GLY A 190 3.36 7.78 12.68
C GLY A 190 2.83 9.22 12.76
N ILE A 191 1.51 9.30 12.97
CA ILE A 191 0.76 10.57 12.92
C ILE A 191 1.16 11.55 14.03
N ALA A 192 1.43 11.06 15.26
CA ALA A 192 1.84 11.94 16.36
C ALA A 192 3.16 12.64 16.05
N ASN A 193 4.13 11.87 15.54
CA ASN A 193 5.44 12.41 15.17
C ASN A 193 5.33 13.41 14.02
N ALA A 194 4.47 13.13 13.03
CA ALA A 194 4.23 14.06 11.93
C ALA A 194 3.59 15.37 12.40
N CYS A 195 2.57 15.31 13.25
CA CYS A 195 1.91 16.49 13.81
C CYS A 195 2.89 17.35 14.63
N THR A 196 3.68 16.73 15.48
CA THR A 196 4.70 17.42 16.27
C THR A 196 5.79 18.03 15.38
N TYR A 197 6.32 17.26 14.42
CA TYR A 197 7.42 17.70 13.57
C TYR A 197 7.03 18.87 12.65
N TYR A 198 5.87 18.81 12.01
CA TYR A 198 5.46 19.81 11.03
C TYR A 198 4.73 20.99 11.64
N PHE A 199 3.97 20.79 12.72
CA PHE A 199 3.07 21.82 13.27
C PHE A 199 3.33 22.13 14.73
N ASN A 200 4.20 21.42 15.42
CA ASN A 200 4.39 21.53 16.87
C ASN A 200 3.07 21.37 17.64
N LYS A 201 2.19 20.45 17.18
CA LYS A 201 0.86 20.19 17.72
C LYS A 201 0.66 18.73 18.02
N SER A 202 -0.30 18.43 18.91
CA SER A 202 -0.81 17.06 19.06
C SER A 202 -1.76 16.69 17.91
N PRO A 203 -2.00 15.39 17.63
CA PRO A 203 -2.99 14.97 16.63
C PRO A 203 -4.42 15.46 16.92
N ALA A 204 -4.75 15.76 18.17
CA ALA A 204 -6.05 16.31 18.58
C ALA A 204 -6.23 17.77 18.17
N ASP A 205 -5.12 18.53 18.01
CA ASP A 205 -5.15 19.97 17.76
C ASP A 205 -4.99 20.34 16.26
N ILE A 206 -4.85 19.36 15.39
CA ILE A 206 -4.71 19.55 13.93
C ILE A 206 -6.08 19.90 13.34
N ASN A 207 -6.14 21.02 12.62
CA ASN A 207 -7.35 21.44 11.90
C ASN A 207 -7.45 20.80 10.50
N ALA A 208 -8.56 21.04 9.79
CA ALA A 208 -8.81 20.45 8.48
C ALA A 208 -7.76 20.85 7.42
N ALA A 209 -7.27 22.10 7.43
CA ALA A 209 -6.25 22.56 6.47
C ALA A 209 -4.90 21.87 6.70
N GLU A 210 -4.47 21.79 7.95
CA GLU A 210 -3.25 21.10 8.36
C GLU A 210 -3.37 19.60 8.08
N GLY A 211 -4.53 18.99 8.38
CA GLY A 211 -4.83 17.59 8.08
C GLY A 211 -4.76 17.28 6.58
N ALA A 212 -5.37 18.13 5.75
CA ALA A 212 -5.28 17.99 4.29
C ALA A 212 -3.84 18.14 3.77
N TYR A 213 -3.03 18.97 4.43
CA TYR A 213 -1.63 19.16 4.09
C TYR A 213 -0.77 17.93 4.46
N LEU A 214 -1.01 17.33 5.64
CA LEU A 214 -0.38 16.05 6.03
C LEU A 214 -0.79 14.91 5.09
N ALA A 215 -2.06 14.87 4.68
CA ALA A 215 -2.54 13.86 3.75
C ALA A 215 -1.84 13.90 2.38
N LEU A 216 -1.42 15.07 1.91
CA LEU A 216 -0.62 15.19 0.68
C LEU A 216 0.74 14.49 0.79
N LEU A 217 1.39 14.51 1.97
CA LEU A 217 2.69 13.89 2.19
C LEU A 217 2.68 12.40 1.88
N MET A 218 1.59 11.72 2.24
CA MET A 218 1.49 10.26 2.18
C MET A 218 1.61 9.67 0.77
N HIS A 219 1.37 10.49 -0.27
CA HIS A 219 1.56 10.06 -1.66
C HIS A 219 3.03 9.91 -2.06
N SER A 220 3.90 10.76 -1.51
CA SER A 220 5.34 10.72 -1.74
C SER A 220 6.07 11.39 -0.57
N PRO A 221 6.17 10.74 0.59
CA PRO A 221 6.58 11.36 1.85
C PRO A 221 7.94 12.05 1.75
N ARG A 222 8.93 11.38 1.16
CA ARG A 222 10.29 11.89 1.04
C ARG A 222 10.38 13.09 0.09
N LYS A 223 9.66 13.06 -1.05
CA LYS A 223 9.65 14.16 -2.02
C LYS A 223 8.87 15.37 -1.50
N TYR A 224 7.68 15.12 -0.95
CA TYR A 224 6.78 16.18 -0.54
C TYR A 224 7.19 16.85 0.78
N HIS A 225 7.97 16.16 1.62
CA HIS A 225 8.65 16.78 2.76
C HIS A 225 9.42 18.05 2.33
N TYR A 226 10.24 17.97 1.28
CA TYR A 226 11.01 19.12 0.79
C TYR A 226 10.13 20.13 0.08
N THR A 227 9.21 19.71 -0.76
CA THR A 227 8.44 20.63 -1.60
C THR A 227 7.32 21.36 -0.86
N LEU A 228 6.72 20.75 0.17
CA LEU A 228 5.63 21.34 0.95
C LEU A 228 6.16 22.14 2.14
N PHE A 229 7.14 21.61 2.88
CA PHE A 229 7.53 22.14 4.17
C PHE A 229 8.85 22.88 4.18
N GLN A 230 9.76 22.65 3.23
CA GLN A 230 11.04 23.35 3.15
C GLN A 230 11.08 24.42 2.05
N ASN A 231 10.36 24.25 0.94
CA ASN A 231 10.39 25.13 -0.23
C ASN A 231 9.08 25.95 -0.41
N ASN A 232 8.51 26.48 0.67
CA ASN A 232 7.36 27.37 0.63
C ASN A 232 6.11 26.84 -0.10
N ASN A 233 5.35 25.97 0.55
CA ASN A 233 3.97 25.61 0.20
C ASN A 233 3.77 24.84 -1.11
N GLY A 234 4.82 24.32 -1.71
CA GLY A 234 4.72 23.44 -2.86
C GLY A 234 4.30 24.10 -4.17
N SER A 235 4.09 23.29 -5.17
CA SER A 235 3.65 23.74 -6.49
C SER A 235 2.15 24.08 -6.52
N PRO A 236 1.69 24.92 -7.50
CA PRO A 236 0.27 25.17 -7.71
C PRO A 236 -0.57 23.89 -7.85
N ALA A 237 0.02 22.82 -8.41
CA ALA A 237 -0.65 21.54 -8.55
C ALA A 237 -0.90 20.85 -7.20
N LEU A 238 0.04 20.96 -6.25
CA LEU A 238 -0.13 20.43 -4.89
C LEU A 238 -1.18 21.23 -4.12
N MET A 239 -1.20 22.56 -4.27
CA MET A 239 -2.23 23.40 -3.66
C MET A 239 -3.63 23.12 -4.22
N LYS A 240 -3.76 22.82 -5.52
CA LYS A 240 -5.04 22.34 -6.09
C LYS A 240 -5.47 21.01 -5.48
N LYS A 241 -4.55 20.11 -5.19
CA LYS A 241 -4.86 18.83 -4.49
C LYS A 241 -5.32 19.09 -3.05
N HIS A 242 -4.65 19.98 -2.32
CA HIS A 242 -5.04 20.41 -0.98
C HIS A 242 -6.49 20.96 -0.99
N GLN A 243 -6.78 21.92 -1.86
CA GLN A 243 -8.11 22.49 -2.00
C GLN A 243 -9.15 21.44 -2.41
N ARG A 244 -8.79 20.43 -3.19
CA ARG A 244 -9.68 19.32 -3.55
C ARG A 244 -10.07 18.50 -2.33
N ILE A 245 -9.13 18.18 -1.45
CA ILE A 245 -9.43 17.45 -0.19
C ILE A 245 -10.40 18.28 0.66
N LEU A 246 -10.14 19.57 0.86
CA LEU A 246 -11.00 20.46 1.63
C LEU A 246 -12.42 20.60 1.01
N ARG A 247 -12.52 20.66 -0.31
CA ARG A 247 -13.80 20.70 -1.01
C ARG A 247 -14.60 19.42 -0.82
N GLU A 248 -13.92 18.28 -0.83
CA GLU A 248 -14.54 16.98 -0.59
C GLU A 248 -15.00 16.86 0.86
N MET A 249 -14.22 17.35 1.82
CA MET A 249 -14.65 17.45 3.23
C MET A 249 -15.90 18.32 3.38
N GLN A 250 -15.95 19.46 2.69
CA GLN A 250 -17.13 20.35 2.71
C GLN A 250 -18.35 19.69 2.06
N PHE A 251 -18.18 19.03 0.91
CA PHE A 251 -19.27 18.32 0.23
C PHE A 251 -19.87 17.20 1.08
N LYS A 252 -19.04 16.52 1.88
CA LYS A 252 -19.47 15.48 2.82
C LYS A 252 -19.98 16.05 4.18
N GLY A 253 -20.05 17.37 4.33
CA GLY A 253 -20.53 18.01 5.57
C GLY A 253 -19.59 17.87 6.76
N LEU A 254 -18.31 17.55 6.54
CA LEU A 254 -17.28 17.42 7.57
C LEU A 254 -16.80 18.79 8.05
N ILE A 255 -16.73 19.76 7.14
CA ILE A 255 -16.50 21.18 7.41
C ILE A 255 -17.61 21.99 6.74
N ASN A 256 -17.95 23.14 7.32
CA ASN A 256 -18.94 24.05 6.74
C ASN A 256 -18.32 24.96 5.67
N ILE A 257 -19.18 25.69 4.94
CA ILE A 257 -18.72 26.57 3.84
C ILE A 257 -17.83 27.72 4.32
N SER A 258 -18.03 28.25 5.52
CA SER A 258 -17.19 29.28 6.11
C SER A 258 -15.80 28.73 6.42
N GLN A 259 -15.72 27.56 7.02
CA GLN A 259 -14.46 26.84 7.27
C GLN A 259 -13.74 26.53 5.95
N TYR A 260 -14.44 26.04 4.93
CA TYR A 260 -13.86 25.81 3.62
C TYR A 260 -13.26 27.08 3.02
N ASN A 261 -14.01 28.20 3.06
CA ASN A 261 -13.55 29.48 2.53
C ASN A 261 -12.33 30.03 3.27
N HIS A 262 -12.25 29.78 4.58
CA HIS A 262 -11.08 30.13 5.37
C HIS A 262 -9.89 29.22 5.03
N TYR A 263 -10.08 27.90 5.01
CA TYR A 263 -9.00 26.92 4.83
C TYR A 263 -8.46 26.81 3.40
N LYS A 264 -9.23 27.13 2.36
CA LYS A 264 -8.76 27.08 0.97
C LYS A 264 -7.61 28.03 0.67
N GLU A 265 -7.53 29.14 1.43
CA GLU A 265 -6.46 30.15 1.32
C GLU A 265 -5.32 29.90 2.31
N TRP A 266 -5.46 28.91 3.18
CA TRP A 266 -4.44 28.57 4.18
C TRP A 266 -3.10 28.20 3.52
N ARG A 267 -2.02 28.65 4.14
CA ARG A 267 -0.66 28.32 3.76
C ARG A 267 0.12 27.84 4.96
N TYR A 268 1.05 26.93 4.70
CA TYR A 268 1.93 26.43 5.74
C TYR A 268 2.89 27.53 6.21
N GLU A 269 2.96 27.72 7.50
CA GLU A 269 3.96 28.52 8.17
C GLU A 269 4.71 27.61 9.14
N LYS A 270 6.06 27.61 9.01
CA LYS A 270 6.89 26.78 9.87
C LYS A 270 6.76 27.28 11.32
N PRO A 271 6.45 26.40 12.29
CA PRO A 271 6.45 26.78 13.70
C PRO A 271 7.80 27.34 14.12
N GLN A 272 7.78 28.39 14.91
CA GLN A 272 8.99 29.01 15.49
C GLN A 272 9.58 28.13 16.59
#